data_ec60173145f534944207eaf0991e4dc8
#
_entry.id   ec60173145f534944207eaf0991e4dc8
#
_cell.length_a   1.000
_cell.length_b   1.000
_cell.length_c   1.000
_cell.angle_alpha   90.00
_cell.angle_beta   90.00
_cell.angle_gamma   90.00
#
_symmetry.space_group_name_H-M   'P 1'
#
loop_
_entity.id
_entity.type
_entity.pdbx_description
1 polymer ?
#
loop_
_entity_poly.entity_id
_entity_poly.type
_entity_poly.pdbx_seq_one_letter_code
_entity_poly.pdbx_strand_id
1 'polypeptide(L)'
;MLYVTYRMTKIAINGFGRIGRPAFKIAFEKNDAEVVAINDLTDLATVAHLLQYDSSYGTYARKVEFDQENSFLIVDGKKIKYLSEPEPENLPWHDLGVDVVLECTGFFETKEKMQKHLLAGARKVILSAPPKDDTPVFILGINEHEYDSEKDNIISNGSCTTNCLAPMIKVLDENFGVEKGFMTTTHSYTNDQRLQDLPHRDLRRARAAALNIIPTTTGAAKTVGLVMPHLEGKLDGISLRVPTPVVSIVDFICTLKREVSVEELNDAFRGAAQEQLKDILAVEEGQLVSMDFKGNPHSAIVDLPLTMANGNLVKVVGWYDNEWGYSNRLVEMAELVGNKL
;
A
#
# COMPACT_ATOMS: atom_id res chain seq x y z
N MET A 1 -22.39 -21.28 -23.11
CA MET A 1 -22.00 -20.03 -22.45
C MET A 1 -22.13 -20.28 -20.96
N LEU A 2 -21.04 -20.65 -20.27
CA LEU A 2 -21.00 -20.79 -18.81
C LEU A 2 -21.03 -19.38 -18.23
N TYR A 3 -22.12 -19.00 -17.58
CA TYR A 3 -22.15 -17.80 -16.74
C TYR A 3 -21.19 -18.06 -15.57
N VAL A 4 -19.99 -17.52 -15.64
CA VAL A 4 -19.14 -17.36 -14.44
C VAL A 4 -19.84 -16.31 -13.62
N THR A 5 -20.59 -16.72 -12.61
CA THR A 5 -21.08 -15.82 -11.58
C THR A 5 -19.86 -15.35 -10.79
N TYR A 6 -19.36 -14.16 -11.10
CA TYR A 6 -18.36 -13.49 -10.28
C TYR A 6 -18.98 -13.29 -8.89
N ARG A 7 -18.47 -14.03 -7.92
CA ARG A 7 -18.83 -13.84 -6.53
C ARG A 7 -18.06 -12.62 -6.00
N MET A 8 -18.76 -11.62 -5.46
CA MET A 8 -18.09 -10.50 -4.79
C MET A 8 -17.26 -11.03 -3.61
N THR A 9 -16.00 -10.60 -3.52
CA THR A 9 -15.11 -10.90 -2.39
C THR A 9 -15.58 -10.13 -1.16
N LYS A 10 -15.93 -10.85 -0.09
CA LYS A 10 -16.32 -10.25 1.20
C LYS A 10 -15.09 -9.87 2.01
N ILE A 11 -14.89 -8.59 2.20
CA ILE A 11 -13.73 -8.02 2.89
C ILE A 11 -14.13 -7.58 4.30
N ALA A 12 -13.30 -7.89 5.28
CA ALA A 12 -13.30 -7.21 6.58
C ALA A 12 -12.03 -6.37 6.72
N ILE A 13 -12.16 -5.20 7.34
CA ILE A 13 -11.04 -4.29 7.62
C ILE A 13 -10.78 -4.29 9.12
N ASN A 14 -9.60 -4.74 9.54
CA ASN A 14 -9.14 -4.66 10.92
C ASN A 14 -8.18 -3.48 11.07
N GLY A 15 -8.60 -2.44 11.80
CA GLY A 15 -7.92 -1.15 11.88
C GLY A 15 -8.42 -0.14 10.84
N PHE A 16 -9.20 0.84 11.29
CA PHE A 16 -9.83 1.85 10.43
C PHE A 16 -9.11 3.20 10.46
N GLY A 17 -7.76 3.12 10.40
CA GLY A 17 -6.84 4.24 10.38
C GLY A 17 -6.63 4.86 8.99
N ARG A 18 -5.40 5.42 8.80
CA ARG A 18 -5.03 6.11 7.54
C ARG A 18 -5.00 5.20 6.29
N ILE A 19 -4.91 3.89 6.45
CA ILE A 19 -4.97 2.93 5.33
C ILE A 19 -6.36 2.27 5.25
N GLY A 20 -6.94 1.87 6.38
CA GLY A 20 -8.25 1.22 6.37
C GLY A 20 -9.36 2.08 5.80
N ARG A 21 -9.39 3.40 6.08
CA ARG A 21 -10.42 4.30 5.52
C ARG A 21 -10.29 4.53 4.00
N PRO A 22 -9.11 4.83 3.42
CA PRO A 22 -8.97 4.84 1.96
C PRO A 22 -9.29 3.49 1.32
N ALA A 23 -8.83 2.37 1.89
CA ALA A 23 -9.18 1.04 1.38
C ALA A 23 -10.71 0.81 1.37
N PHE A 24 -11.41 1.21 2.43
CA PHE A 24 -12.87 1.20 2.47
C PHE A 24 -13.48 2.04 1.34
N LYS A 25 -13.04 3.30 1.18
CA LYS A 25 -13.57 4.20 0.14
C LYS A 25 -13.36 3.62 -1.26
N ILE A 26 -12.20 3.04 -1.52
CA ILE A 26 -11.87 2.41 -2.79
C ILE A 26 -12.72 1.16 -3.03
N ALA A 27 -12.80 0.25 -2.04
CA ALA A 27 -13.61 -0.96 -2.15
C ALA A 27 -15.11 -0.66 -2.30
N PHE A 28 -15.59 0.43 -1.69
CA PHE A 28 -16.99 0.84 -1.79
C PHE A 28 -17.41 1.27 -3.21
N GLU A 29 -16.45 1.76 -4.02
CA GLU A 29 -16.68 2.15 -5.43
C GLU A 29 -16.50 0.98 -6.41
N LYS A 30 -15.94 -0.15 -5.97
CA LYS A 30 -15.72 -1.33 -6.81
C LYS A 30 -16.92 -2.28 -6.79
N ASN A 31 -17.06 -3.09 -7.84
CA ASN A 31 -18.14 -4.07 -7.97
C ASN A 31 -17.74 -5.49 -7.56
N ASP A 32 -16.44 -5.77 -7.49
CA ASP A 32 -15.89 -7.11 -7.25
C ASP A 32 -15.54 -7.36 -5.78
N ALA A 33 -15.63 -6.32 -4.94
CA ALA A 33 -15.35 -6.37 -3.51
C ALA A 33 -16.48 -5.75 -2.70
N GLU A 34 -16.78 -6.34 -1.54
CA GLU A 34 -17.75 -5.82 -0.57
C GLU A 34 -17.16 -5.78 0.83
N VAL A 35 -17.08 -4.59 1.43
CA VAL A 35 -16.73 -4.48 2.85
C VAL A 35 -17.95 -4.82 3.69
N VAL A 36 -17.92 -5.97 4.36
CA VAL A 36 -19.02 -6.47 5.21
C VAL A 36 -18.85 -6.10 6.68
N ALA A 37 -17.59 -5.87 7.12
CA ALA A 37 -17.30 -5.52 8.51
C ALA A 37 -16.04 -4.65 8.65
N ILE A 38 -16.05 -3.84 9.71
CA ILE A 38 -14.91 -3.04 10.17
C ILE A 38 -14.72 -3.34 11.65
N ASN A 39 -13.48 -3.60 12.07
CA ASN A 39 -13.10 -3.68 13.46
C ASN A 39 -12.09 -2.58 13.81
N ASP A 40 -12.39 -1.76 14.80
CA ASP A 40 -11.48 -0.75 15.34
C ASP A 40 -11.85 -0.45 16.81
N LEU A 41 -10.88 -0.11 17.65
CA LEU A 41 -11.13 0.15 19.06
C LEU A 41 -11.66 1.58 19.34
N THR A 42 -11.72 2.43 18.33
CA THR A 42 -12.31 3.77 18.38
C THR A 42 -13.84 3.67 18.46
N ASP A 43 -14.52 4.61 19.06
CA ASP A 43 -15.98 4.63 19.06
C ASP A 43 -16.56 4.90 17.66
N LEU A 44 -17.73 4.34 17.39
CA LEU A 44 -18.36 4.37 16.06
C LEU A 44 -18.69 5.78 15.57
N ALA A 45 -19.05 6.70 16.45
CA ALA A 45 -19.35 8.09 16.08
C ALA A 45 -18.09 8.81 15.59
N THR A 46 -16.97 8.62 16.29
CA THR A 46 -15.64 9.14 15.86
C THR A 46 -15.21 8.50 14.53
N VAL A 47 -15.41 7.21 14.35
CA VAL A 47 -15.10 6.50 13.08
C VAL A 47 -15.91 7.05 11.92
N ALA A 48 -17.24 7.25 12.11
CA ALA A 48 -18.11 7.83 11.09
C ALA A 48 -17.67 9.26 10.73
N HIS A 49 -17.34 10.07 11.75
CA HIS A 49 -16.83 11.43 11.54
C HIS A 49 -15.54 11.45 10.73
N LEU A 50 -14.55 10.60 11.09
CA LEU A 50 -13.25 10.53 10.40
C LEU A 50 -13.34 9.89 9.00
N LEU A 51 -14.38 9.10 8.71
CA LEU A 51 -14.65 8.63 7.36
C LEU A 51 -15.23 9.75 6.50
N GLN A 52 -16.16 10.56 7.08
CA GLN A 52 -16.81 11.66 6.37
C GLN A 52 -15.80 12.80 6.08
N TYR A 53 -14.95 13.17 7.05
CA TYR A 53 -14.05 14.31 6.98
C TYR A 53 -12.60 13.88 7.08
N ASP A 54 -11.80 14.22 6.08
CA ASP A 54 -10.38 13.91 6.03
C ASP A 54 -9.59 15.17 5.68
N SER A 55 -8.61 15.53 6.52
CA SER A 55 -7.82 16.75 6.31
C SER A 55 -6.96 16.70 5.04
N SER A 56 -6.57 15.50 4.60
CA SER A 56 -5.77 15.32 3.37
C SER A 56 -6.65 15.20 2.13
N TYR A 57 -7.74 14.42 2.20
CA TYR A 57 -8.58 14.10 1.04
C TYR A 57 -9.90 14.87 0.97
N GLY A 58 -10.20 15.68 2.00
CA GLY A 58 -11.43 16.47 2.03
C GLY A 58 -12.66 15.68 2.51
N THR A 59 -13.83 16.22 2.26
CA THR A 59 -15.09 15.58 2.64
C THR A 59 -15.41 14.43 1.69
N TYR A 60 -15.74 13.26 2.25
CA TYR A 60 -16.17 12.10 1.45
C TYR A 60 -17.50 12.43 0.74
N ALA A 61 -17.58 12.17 -0.55
CA ALA A 61 -18.74 12.50 -1.36
C ALA A 61 -20.00 11.67 -1.05
N ARG A 62 -19.85 10.56 -0.32
CA ARG A 62 -20.94 9.70 0.13
C ARG A 62 -21.47 10.17 1.47
N LYS A 63 -22.76 9.94 1.72
CA LYS A 63 -23.38 10.23 3.02
C LYS A 63 -22.97 9.17 4.03
N VAL A 64 -22.35 9.59 5.15
CA VAL A 64 -21.95 8.71 6.24
C VAL A 64 -22.85 8.94 7.44
N GLU A 65 -23.47 7.87 7.91
CA GLU A 65 -24.32 7.81 9.11
C GLU A 65 -23.88 6.62 9.97
N PHE A 66 -24.40 6.50 11.16
CA PHE A 66 -24.18 5.34 12.02
C PHE A 66 -25.42 5.00 12.87
N ASP A 67 -25.51 3.73 13.21
CA ASP A 67 -26.52 3.19 14.13
C ASP A 67 -25.77 2.61 15.35
N GLN A 68 -25.73 3.39 16.43
CA GLN A 68 -25.00 3.04 17.64
C GLN A 68 -25.61 1.82 18.34
N GLU A 69 -26.94 1.71 18.33
CA GLU A 69 -27.67 0.64 19.02
C GLU A 69 -27.37 -0.73 18.41
N ASN A 70 -27.36 -0.81 17.07
CA ASN A 70 -27.14 -2.04 16.32
C ASN A 70 -25.69 -2.22 15.83
N SER A 71 -24.81 -1.26 16.15
CA SER A 71 -23.40 -1.23 15.75
C SER A 71 -23.20 -1.37 14.23
N PHE A 72 -23.74 -0.40 13.48
CA PHE A 72 -23.54 -0.29 12.04
C PHE A 72 -23.00 1.08 11.66
N LEU A 73 -21.94 1.07 10.84
CA LEU A 73 -21.60 2.20 9.99
C LEU A 73 -22.49 2.13 8.75
N ILE A 74 -23.05 3.28 8.34
CA ILE A 74 -23.99 3.34 7.21
C ILE A 74 -23.44 4.33 6.19
N VAL A 75 -23.23 3.86 4.96
CA VAL A 75 -22.76 4.70 3.85
C VAL A 75 -23.74 4.58 2.68
N ASP A 76 -24.34 5.70 2.28
CA ASP A 76 -25.42 5.75 1.27
C ASP A 76 -26.51 4.70 1.50
N GLY A 77 -26.87 4.47 2.78
CA GLY A 77 -27.88 3.49 3.19
C GLY A 77 -27.38 2.04 3.29
N LYS A 78 -26.19 1.72 2.81
CA LYS A 78 -25.57 0.39 2.97
C LYS A 78 -25.01 0.23 4.39
N LYS A 79 -25.44 -0.83 5.08
CA LYS A 79 -25.01 -1.13 6.46
C LYS A 79 -23.76 -1.98 6.46
N ILE A 80 -22.73 -1.53 7.16
CA ILE A 80 -21.46 -2.24 7.38
C ILE A 80 -21.35 -2.56 8.87
N LYS A 81 -21.14 -3.82 9.23
CA LYS A 81 -21.03 -4.21 10.64
C LYS A 81 -19.79 -3.57 11.27
N TYR A 82 -20.01 -2.87 12.40
CA TYR A 82 -18.91 -2.30 13.18
C TYR A 82 -18.65 -3.13 14.43
N LEU A 83 -17.40 -3.41 14.69
CA LEU A 83 -16.91 -4.22 15.80
C LEU A 83 -15.83 -3.45 16.57
N SER A 84 -15.69 -3.73 17.86
CA SER A 84 -14.65 -3.14 18.72
C SER A 84 -14.06 -4.22 19.60
N GLU A 85 -13.34 -5.17 18.97
CA GLU A 85 -12.76 -6.34 19.62
C GLU A 85 -11.22 -6.29 19.50
N PRO A 86 -10.48 -6.26 20.63
CA PRO A 86 -9.03 -6.19 20.61
C PRO A 86 -8.35 -7.50 20.16
N GLU A 87 -8.99 -8.65 20.42
CA GLU A 87 -8.41 -9.96 20.10
C GLU A 87 -9.03 -10.53 18.81
N PRO A 88 -8.27 -10.64 17.72
CA PRO A 88 -8.81 -11.05 16.41
C PRO A 88 -9.48 -12.43 16.41
N GLU A 89 -9.09 -13.33 17.29
CA GLU A 89 -9.69 -14.67 17.41
C GLU A 89 -11.14 -14.67 17.90
N ASN A 90 -11.60 -13.58 18.52
CA ASN A 90 -12.97 -13.40 19.00
C ASN A 90 -13.89 -12.73 17.97
N LEU A 91 -13.35 -12.31 16.83
CA LEU A 91 -14.11 -11.62 15.79
C LEU A 91 -15.01 -12.62 15.03
N PRO A 92 -16.26 -12.27 14.69
CA PRO A 92 -17.22 -13.19 14.10
C PRO A 92 -17.05 -13.34 12.57
N TRP A 93 -15.82 -13.56 12.09
CA TRP A 93 -15.52 -13.63 10.66
C TRP A 93 -16.26 -14.78 9.96
N HIS A 94 -16.38 -15.91 10.62
CA HIS A 94 -17.15 -17.06 10.11
C HIS A 94 -18.61 -16.68 9.87
N ASP A 95 -19.27 -16.07 10.85
CA ASP A 95 -20.70 -15.76 10.79
C ASP A 95 -21.03 -14.67 9.78
N LEU A 96 -20.08 -13.75 9.56
CA LEU A 96 -20.16 -12.70 8.56
C LEU A 96 -19.75 -13.18 7.15
N GLY A 97 -19.22 -14.40 7.06
CA GLY A 97 -18.77 -15.00 5.81
C GLY A 97 -17.61 -14.24 5.17
N VAL A 98 -16.65 -13.76 5.98
CA VAL A 98 -15.50 -12.98 5.53
C VAL A 98 -14.55 -13.86 4.71
N ASP A 99 -14.30 -13.46 3.47
CA ASP A 99 -13.32 -14.12 2.61
C ASP A 99 -11.88 -13.61 2.92
N VAL A 100 -11.70 -12.30 2.98
CA VAL A 100 -10.37 -11.68 3.15
C VAL A 100 -10.42 -10.64 4.28
N VAL A 101 -9.48 -10.71 5.20
CA VAL A 101 -9.23 -9.65 6.19
C VAL A 101 -8.08 -8.78 5.69
N LEU A 102 -8.30 -7.46 5.63
CA LEU A 102 -7.24 -6.46 5.51
C LEU A 102 -6.75 -6.09 6.90
N GLU A 103 -5.55 -6.51 7.26
CA GLU A 103 -4.93 -6.19 8.54
C GLU A 103 -4.22 -4.84 8.45
N CYS A 104 -4.86 -3.79 8.99
CA CYS A 104 -4.44 -2.40 8.88
C CYS A 104 -4.11 -1.75 10.24
N THR A 105 -4.02 -2.52 11.32
CA THR A 105 -3.78 -1.98 12.67
C THR A 105 -2.32 -1.60 12.93
N GLY A 106 -1.37 -2.27 12.25
CA GLY A 106 0.07 -2.17 12.54
C GLY A 106 0.50 -2.89 13.82
N PHE A 107 -0.36 -3.72 14.43
CA PHE A 107 -0.05 -4.52 15.63
C PHE A 107 0.20 -6.00 15.34
N PHE A 108 -0.49 -6.55 14.35
CA PHE A 108 -0.47 -7.97 14.01
C PHE A 108 0.41 -8.21 12.77
N GLU A 109 1.71 -7.93 12.86
CA GLU A 109 2.67 -7.90 11.75
C GLU A 109 3.47 -9.21 11.60
N THR A 110 3.03 -10.30 12.24
CA THR A 110 3.63 -11.64 12.12
C THR A 110 2.56 -12.67 11.78
N LYS A 111 2.98 -13.74 11.10
CA LYS A 111 2.11 -14.85 10.72
C LYS A 111 1.37 -15.45 11.91
N GLU A 112 2.09 -15.63 13.04
CA GLU A 112 1.50 -16.12 14.29
C GLU A 112 0.34 -15.26 14.77
N LYS A 113 0.52 -13.93 14.77
CA LYS A 113 -0.53 -13.00 15.20
C LYS A 113 -1.70 -12.96 14.23
N MET A 114 -1.43 -12.95 12.94
CA MET A 114 -2.45 -12.92 11.89
C MET A 114 -3.24 -14.23 11.78
N GLN A 115 -2.65 -15.36 12.22
CA GLN A 115 -3.33 -16.65 12.31
C GLN A 115 -4.63 -16.57 13.12
N LYS A 116 -4.73 -15.66 14.08
CA LYS A 116 -5.94 -15.42 14.89
C LYS A 116 -7.16 -15.07 14.03
N HIS A 117 -6.99 -14.34 12.93
CA HIS A 117 -8.07 -14.05 11.99
C HIS A 117 -8.58 -15.32 11.28
N LEU A 118 -7.67 -16.23 10.94
CA LEU A 118 -8.06 -17.52 10.34
C LEU A 118 -8.80 -18.40 11.35
N LEU A 119 -8.38 -18.39 12.64
CA LEU A 119 -9.09 -19.08 13.72
C LEU A 119 -10.49 -18.52 13.93
N ALA A 120 -10.69 -17.22 13.74
CA ALA A 120 -11.99 -16.55 13.76
C ALA A 120 -12.88 -16.85 12.53
N GLY A 121 -12.33 -17.56 11.53
CA GLY A 121 -13.08 -18.03 10.37
C GLY A 121 -12.92 -17.21 9.09
N ALA A 122 -12.00 -16.26 9.05
CA ALA A 122 -11.57 -15.63 7.79
C ALA A 122 -10.84 -16.67 6.92
N ARG A 123 -10.99 -16.60 5.60
CA ARG A 123 -10.33 -17.54 4.70
C ARG A 123 -8.90 -17.08 4.37
N LYS A 124 -8.67 -15.78 4.26
CA LYS A 124 -7.38 -15.18 3.93
C LYS A 124 -7.13 -13.91 4.75
N VAL A 125 -5.85 -13.57 4.95
CA VAL A 125 -5.41 -12.34 5.62
C VAL A 125 -4.35 -11.65 4.78
N ILE A 126 -4.51 -10.36 4.55
CA ILE A 126 -3.53 -9.51 3.85
C ILE A 126 -3.04 -8.43 4.81
N LEU A 127 -1.77 -8.46 5.13
CA LEU A 127 -1.11 -7.43 5.94
C LEU A 127 -0.84 -6.19 5.11
N SER A 128 -1.25 -5.03 5.62
CA SER A 128 -1.01 -3.72 5.01
C SER A 128 0.33 -3.08 5.43
N ALA A 129 1.34 -3.89 5.68
CA ALA A 129 2.69 -3.46 6.09
C ALA A 129 3.73 -4.51 5.71
N PRO A 130 5.03 -4.19 5.67
CA PRO A 130 6.07 -5.20 5.61
C PRO A 130 5.99 -6.14 6.82
N PRO A 131 6.06 -7.45 6.63
CA PRO A 131 6.00 -8.40 7.74
C PRO A 131 7.28 -8.34 8.60
N LYS A 132 7.16 -8.79 9.85
CA LYS A 132 8.31 -8.92 10.78
C LYS A 132 8.85 -10.35 10.87
N ASP A 133 8.38 -11.22 10.01
CA ASP A 133 8.78 -12.61 9.88
C ASP A 133 8.86 -13.01 8.39
N ASP A 134 8.81 -14.30 8.11
CA ASP A 134 8.87 -14.90 6.77
C ASP A 134 7.51 -14.94 6.03
N THR A 135 6.53 -14.14 6.44
CA THR A 135 5.25 -14.02 5.72
C THR A 135 5.51 -13.63 4.26
N PRO A 136 4.99 -14.38 3.26
CA PRO A 136 5.21 -14.08 1.86
C PRO A 136 4.69 -12.71 1.47
N VAL A 137 5.45 -12.01 0.62
CA VAL A 137 5.13 -10.67 0.14
C VAL A 137 4.77 -10.76 -1.34
N PHE A 138 3.61 -10.24 -1.70
CA PHE A 138 3.18 -10.14 -3.10
C PHE A 138 2.91 -8.69 -3.47
N ILE A 139 3.45 -8.27 -4.60
CA ILE A 139 3.29 -6.93 -5.17
C ILE A 139 2.68 -7.08 -6.55
N LEU A 140 1.54 -6.44 -6.79
CA LEU A 140 0.85 -6.47 -8.08
C LEU A 140 1.72 -5.88 -9.20
N GLY A 141 1.75 -6.57 -10.33
CA GLY A 141 2.60 -6.28 -11.47
C GLY A 141 4.04 -6.80 -11.32
N ILE A 142 4.40 -7.44 -10.20
CA ILE A 142 5.75 -7.95 -9.93
C ILE A 142 5.74 -9.48 -9.81
N ASN A 143 5.16 -10.00 -8.72
CA ASN A 143 5.20 -11.42 -8.38
C ASN A 143 3.84 -12.00 -7.94
N GLU A 144 2.72 -11.33 -8.19
CA GLU A 144 1.38 -11.82 -7.83
C GLU A 144 1.00 -13.12 -8.55
N HIS A 145 1.68 -13.42 -9.64
CA HIS A 145 1.52 -14.68 -10.38
C HIS A 145 2.05 -15.89 -9.61
N GLU A 146 2.93 -15.70 -8.64
CA GLU A 146 3.48 -16.72 -7.76
C GLU A 146 2.52 -17.08 -6.60
N TYR A 147 1.44 -16.28 -6.38
CA TYR A 147 0.46 -16.52 -5.32
C TYR A 147 -0.27 -17.86 -5.50
N ASP A 148 -0.14 -18.74 -4.52
CA ASP A 148 -0.80 -20.05 -4.47
C ASP A 148 -1.91 -20.03 -3.40
N SER A 149 -3.18 -20.05 -3.84
CA SER A 149 -4.33 -19.97 -2.94
C SER A 149 -4.45 -21.15 -1.98
N GLU A 150 -3.82 -22.29 -2.22
CA GLU A 150 -3.85 -23.43 -1.31
C GLU A 150 -2.81 -23.29 -0.18
N LYS A 151 -1.71 -22.58 -0.42
CA LYS A 151 -0.60 -22.42 0.54
C LYS A 151 -0.60 -21.07 1.25
N ASP A 152 -0.92 -20.00 0.52
CA ASP A 152 -0.75 -18.63 0.97
C ASP A 152 -2.04 -18.09 1.60
N ASN A 153 -2.32 -18.50 2.84
CA ASN A 153 -3.49 -18.01 3.57
C ASN A 153 -3.25 -16.67 4.28
N ILE A 154 -1.99 -16.36 4.54
CA ILE A 154 -1.54 -15.11 5.16
C ILE A 154 -0.43 -14.54 4.28
N ILE A 155 -0.66 -13.33 3.76
CA ILE A 155 0.28 -12.65 2.88
C ILE A 155 0.46 -11.19 3.31
N SER A 156 1.49 -10.54 2.76
CA SER A 156 1.71 -9.10 2.91
C SER A 156 1.69 -8.42 1.54
N ASN A 157 1.09 -7.23 1.48
CA ASN A 157 1.17 -6.34 0.31
C ASN A 157 2.40 -5.41 0.34
N GLY A 158 3.39 -5.70 1.20
CA GLY A 158 4.59 -4.87 1.36
C GLY A 158 4.29 -3.47 1.90
N SER A 159 5.18 -2.53 1.62
CA SER A 159 5.00 -1.11 1.96
C SER A 159 4.59 -0.27 0.75
N CYS A 160 4.07 0.93 1.00
CA CYS A 160 3.80 1.92 -0.05
C CYS A 160 5.07 2.24 -0.88
N THR A 161 6.21 2.37 -0.21
CA THR A 161 7.49 2.61 -0.87
C THR A 161 7.95 1.42 -1.71
N THR A 162 7.73 0.18 -1.24
CA THR A 162 8.01 -1.03 -2.04
C THR A 162 7.14 -1.08 -3.29
N ASN A 163 5.84 -0.75 -3.15
CA ASN A 163 4.91 -0.71 -4.28
C ASN A 163 5.28 0.35 -5.33
N CYS A 164 5.90 1.47 -4.92
CA CYS A 164 6.45 2.45 -5.86
C CYS A 164 7.76 1.98 -6.49
N LEU A 165 8.70 1.50 -5.69
CA LEU A 165 10.06 1.18 -6.13
C LEU A 165 10.11 -0.06 -7.03
N ALA A 166 9.37 -1.11 -6.70
CA ALA A 166 9.45 -2.39 -7.41
C ALA A 166 9.05 -2.29 -8.90
N PRO A 167 7.95 -1.62 -9.29
CA PRO A 167 7.62 -1.40 -10.70
C PRO A 167 8.68 -0.59 -11.45
N MET A 168 9.28 0.43 -10.80
CA MET A 168 10.35 1.21 -11.42
C MET A 168 11.58 0.34 -11.68
N ILE A 169 11.98 -0.48 -10.71
CA ILE A 169 13.11 -1.40 -10.86
C ILE A 169 12.83 -2.47 -11.89
N LYS A 170 11.62 -3.03 -11.94
CA LYS A 170 11.23 -4.02 -12.95
C LYS A 170 11.45 -3.51 -14.35
N VAL A 171 11.00 -2.29 -14.67
CA VAL A 171 11.21 -1.68 -15.98
C VAL A 171 12.71 -1.54 -16.30
N LEU A 172 13.50 -1.05 -15.34
CA LEU A 172 14.94 -0.88 -15.53
C LEU A 172 15.66 -2.22 -15.71
N ASP A 173 15.30 -3.21 -14.90
CA ASP A 173 15.97 -4.51 -14.89
C ASP A 173 15.66 -5.34 -16.14
N GLU A 174 14.38 -5.41 -16.53
CA GLU A 174 13.96 -6.15 -17.72
C GLU A 174 14.53 -5.58 -19.01
N ASN A 175 14.69 -4.26 -19.13
CA ASN A 175 15.17 -3.61 -20.35
C ASN A 175 16.69 -3.43 -20.40
N PHE A 176 17.32 -3.21 -19.23
CA PHE A 176 18.72 -2.77 -19.19
C PHE A 176 19.59 -3.58 -18.22
N GLY A 177 18.99 -4.35 -17.32
CA GLY A 177 19.65 -5.12 -16.27
C GLY A 177 20.21 -4.23 -15.15
N VAL A 178 19.63 -4.32 -13.97
CA VAL A 178 20.11 -3.59 -12.78
C VAL A 178 21.25 -4.37 -12.12
N GLU A 179 22.40 -3.74 -11.93
CA GLU A 179 23.53 -4.35 -11.21
C GLU A 179 23.46 -4.09 -9.71
N LYS A 180 23.29 -2.83 -9.32
CA LYS A 180 23.15 -2.38 -7.92
C LYS A 180 22.57 -0.98 -7.87
N GLY A 181 22.01 -0.60 -6.73
CA GLY A 181 21.43 0.73 -6.59
C GLY A 181 21.12 1.13 -5.16
N PHE A 182 20.97 2.45 -4.99
CA PHE A 182 20.49 3.05 -3.75
C PHE A 182 19.23 3.85 -4.00
N MET A 183 18.27 3.74 -3.07
CA MET A 183 17.11 4.60 -3.09
C MET A 183 17.07 5.54 -1.89
N THR A 184 16.58 6.74 -2.11
CA THR A 184 16.15 7.65 -1.05
C THR A 184 14.67 7.95 -1.26
N THR A 185 13.84 7.64 -0.27
CA THR A 185 12.46 8.14 -0.31
C THR A 185 12.34 9.38 0.55
N THR A 186 11.93 10.50 -0.06
CA THR A 186 11.45 11.67 0.67
C THR A 186 9.97 11.46 0.92
N HIS A 187 9.65 11.12 2.17
CA HIS A 187 8.36 10.54 2.54
C HIS A 187 7.57 11.48 3.47
N SER A 188 6.29 11.60 3.23
CA SER A 188 5.39 12.30 4.14
C SER A 188 5.46 11.71 5.56
N TYR A 189 5.14 12.52 6.58
CA TYR A 189 5.09 12.02 7.95
C TYR A 189 3.97 10.99 8.13
N THR A 190 4.16 10.09 9.08
CA THR A 190 3.18 9.04 9.42
C THR A 190 2.95 9.00 10.93
N ASN A 191 1.88 8.36 11.40
CA ASN A 191 1.48 8.34 12.80
C ASN A 191 2.47 7.63 13.75
N ASP A 192 3.48 6.95 13.25
CA ASP A 192 4.58 6.42 14.05
C ASP A 192 5.55 7.51 14.53
N GLN A 193 5.53 8.69 13.90
CA GLN A 193 6.33 9.83 14.30
C GLN A 193 5.67 10.62 15.45
N ARG A 194 6.46 11.43 16.13
CA ARG A 194 5.99 12.29 17.21
C ARG A 194 5.61 13.67 16.68
N LEU A 195 4.44 14.19 17.10
CA LEU A 195 4.04 15.54 16.73
C LEU A 195 4.99 16.57 17.34
N GLN A 196 5.38 16.37 18.61
CA GLN A 196 6.43 17.13 19.30
C GLN A 196 7.48 16.15 19.83
N ASP A 197 8.61 16.66 20.37
CA ASP A 197 9.69 15.84 20.92
C ASP A 197 9.18 14.95 22.07
N LEU A 198 9.09 13.65 21.83
CA LEU A 198 8.61 12.65 22.78
C LEU A 198 9.37 11.33 22.59
N PRO A 199 9.42 10.47 23.62
CA PRO A 199 10.13 9.19 23.54
C PRO A 199 9.69 8.33 22.35
N HIS A 200 10.67 7.82 21.62
CA HIS A 200 10.53 6.86 20.55
C HIS A 200 11.78 5.98 20.49
N ARG A 201 11.67 4.69 20.10
CA ARG A 201 12.82 3.77 19.97
C ARG A 201 13.88 4.25 18.96
N ASP A 202 13.44 4.88 17.87
CA ASP A 202 14.32 5.60 16.93
C ASP A 202 14.38 7.06 17.40
N LEU A 203 15.58 7.51 17.84
CA LEU A 203 15.79 8.85 18.39
C LEU A 203 15.54 9.97 17.38
N ARG A 204 15.68 9.69 16.07
CA ARG A 204 15.34 10.65 15.02
C ARG A 204 13.84 10.81 14.88
N ARG A 205 13.06 9.72 14.96
CA ARG A 205 11.58 9.76 14.99
C ARG A 205 11.00 10.29 16.29
N ALA A 206 11.82 10.42 17.33
CA ALA A 206 11.44 11.06 18.59
C ALA A 206 11.27 12.59 18.47
N ARG A 207 11.71 13.18 17.37
CA ARG A 207 11.68 14.63 17.12
C ARG A 207 10.40 15.03 16.39
N ALA A 208 10.02 16.31 16.58
CA ALA A 208 8.80 16.91 16.05
C ALA A 208 8.70 16.77 14.53
N ALA A 209 7.70 16.03 14.05
CA ALA A 209 7.52 15.65 12.64
C ALA A 209 7.29 16.85 11.72
N ALA A 210 6.55 17.86 12.20
CA ALA A 210 6.16 19.03 11.40
C ALA A 210 7.26 20.11 11.28
N LEU A 211 8.40 19.94 11.98
CA LEU A 211 9.48 20.93 12.04
C LEU A 211 10.80 20.43 11.47
N ASN A 212 10.93 19.14 11.17
CA ASN A 212 12.21 18.54 10.85
C ASN A 212 12.18 17.71 9.58
N ILE A 213 13.31 17.67 8.87
CA ILE A 213 13.64 16.56 7.96
C ILE A 213 14.24 15.45 8.83
N ILE A 214 13.61 14.30 8.86
CA ILE A 214 13.98 13.19 9.76
C ILE A 214 14.53 12.02 8.93
N PRO A 215 15.86 11.81 8.86
CA PRO A 215 16.44 10.62 8.26
C PRO A 215 16.12 9.39 9.11
N THR A 216 15.68 8.32 8.48
CA THR A 216 15.38 7.06 9.17
C THR A 216 15.56 5.86 8.23
N THR A 217 15.55 4.67 8.80
CA THR A 217 15.64 3.44 8.03
C THR A 217 14.36 3.13 7.27
N THR A 218 14.49 2.40 6.16
CA THR A 218 13.39 1.79 5.42
C THR A 218 13.78 0.38 4.99
N GLY A 219 12.82 -0.54 5.04
CA GLY A 219 13.00 -1.90 4.52
C GLY A 219 12.64 -2.04 3.04
N ALA A 220 12.18 -0.97 2.38
CA ALA A 220 11.58 -1.07 1.04
C ALA A 220 12.52 -1.66 -0.01
N ALA A 221 13.78 -1.23 -0.06
CA ALA A 221 14.76 -1.77 -1.00
C ALA A 221 15.07 -3.27 -0.75
N LYS A 222 15.11 -3.67 0.53
CA LYS A 222 15.30 -5.10 0.89
C LYS A 222 14.08 -5.93 0.52
N THR A 223 12.86 -5.39 0.68
CA THR A 223 11.62 -6.05 0.28
C THR A 223 11.57 -6.25 -1.25
N VAL A 224 12.16 -5.34 -2.05
CA VAL A 224 12.30 -5.58 -3.51
C VAL A 224 13.13 -6.85 -3.77
N GLY A 225 14.20 -7.08 -3.01
CA GLY A 225 14.98 -8.33 -3.10
C GLY A 225 14.17 -9.60 -2.76
N LEU A 226 13.12 -9.50 -1.92
CA LEU A 226 12.22 -10.63 -1.63
C LEU A 226 11.29 -10.96 -2.80
N VAL A 227 10.79 -9.93 -3.52
CA VAL A 227 9.85 -10.09 -4.63
C VAL A 227 10.54 -10.17 -6.00
N MET A 228 11.84 -9.86 -6.05
CA MET A 228 12.74 -10.00 -7.20
C MET A 228 14.06 -10.63 -6.73
N PRO A 229 14.12 -11.95 -6.47
CA PRO A 229 15.22 -12.61 -5.72
C PRO A 229 16.61 -12.44 -6.36
N HIS A 230 16.70 -12.29 -7.66
CA HIS A 230 17.98 -12.06 -8.37
C HIS A 230 18.61 -10.68 -8.06
N LEU A 231 17.86 -9.77 -7.43
CA LEU A 231 18.34 -8.47 -6.94
C LEU A 231 18.63 -8.45 -5.43
N GLU A 232 18.50 -9.59 -4.74
CA GLU A 232 18.81 -9.67 -3.31
C GLU A 232 20.26 -9.23 -3.03
N GLY A 233 20.43 -8.38 -2.01
CA GLY A 233 21.73 -7.82 -1.62
C GLY A 233 22.29 -6.73 -2.54
N LYS A 234 21.65 -6.43 -3.67
CA LYS A 234 22.14 -5.41 -4.62
C LYS A 234 21.53 -4.01 -4.37
N LEU A 235 20.48 -3.93 -3.56
CA LEU A 235 19.70 -2.72 -3.33
C LEU A 235 19.68 -2.37 -1.85
N ASP A 236 19.85 -1.09 -1.53
CA ASP A 236 19.65 -0.56 -0.17
C ASP A 236 19.10 0.88 -0.25
N GLY A 237 18.77 1.47 0.89
CA GLY A 237 18.26 2.84 0.88
C GLY A 237 17.87 3.38 2.25
N ILE A 238 17.48 4.65 2.25
CA ILE A 238 17.04 5.39 3.43
C ILE A 238 15.72 6.12 3.15
N SER A 239 15.07 6.56 4.24
CA SER A 239 13.91 7.44 4.18
C SER A 239 14.25 8.79 4.82
N LEU A 240 13.84 9.86 4.17
CA LEU A 240 13.79 11.22 4.72
C LEU A 240 12.35 11.59 4.98
N ARG A 241 11.91 11.64 6.24
CA ARG A 241 10.57 12.13 6.57
C ARG A 241 10.55 13.65 6.52
N VAL A 242 9.53 14.20 5.87
CA VAL A 242 9.38 15.65 5.65
C VAL A 242 8.00 16.14 6.12
N PRO A 243 7.84 17.46 6.39
CA PRO A 243 6.59 18.03 6.89
C PRO A 243 5.49 18.16 5.82
N THR A 244 5.17 17.07 5.12
CA THR A 244 4.06 16.96 4.19
C THR A 244 3.09 15.88 4.67
N PRO A 245 1.76 16.07 4.57
CA PRO A 245 0.79 15.12 5.14
C PRO A 245 0.62 13.85 4.32
N VAL A 246 0.81 13.92 3.01
CA VAL A 246 0.56 12.84 2.05
C VAL A 246 1.37 13.10 0.78
N VAL A 247 1.55 12.10 -0.03
CA VAL A 247 2.41 12.01 -1.23
C VAL A 247 3.89 12.03 -0.87
N SER A 248 4.58 11.08 -1.42
CA SER A 248 6.01 10.83 -1.22
C SER A 248 6.69 10.68 -2.58
N ILE A 249 8.02 10.72 -2.59
CA ILE A 249 8.82 10.60 -3.81
C ILE A 249 9.98 9.65 -3.54
N VAL A 250 10.23 8.72 -4.47
CA VAL A 250 11.42 7.87 -4.51
C VAL A 250 12.42 8.47 -5.49
N ASP A 251 13.64 8.65 -5.05
CA ASP A 251 14.83 8.92 -5.85
C ASP A 251 15.65 7.63 -5.89
N PHE A 252 15.70 6.96 -7.06
CA PHE A 252 16.43 5.73 -7.26
C PHE A 252 17.61 5.94 -8.20
N ILE A 253 18.81 5.66 -7.70
CA ILE A 253 20.07 5.73 -8.45
C ILE A 253 20.62 4.31 -8.56
N CYS A 254 20.93 3.87 -9.77
CA CYS A 254 21.50 2.54 -9.99
C CYS A 254 22.49 2.50 -11.15
N THR A 255 23.30 1.45 -11.16
CA THR A 255 24.12 1.07 -12.33
C THR A 255 23.40 -0.01 -13.12
N LEU A 256 23.40 0.15 -14.43
CA LEU A 256 22.85 -0.78 -15.40
C LEU A 256 23.96 -1.60 -16.07
N LYS A 257 23.62 -2.74 -16.68
CA LYS A 257 24.58 -3.59 -17.39
C LYS A 257 25.13 -2.98 -18.69
N ARG A 258 24.48 -1.94 -19.22
CA ARG A 258 24.94 -1.19 -20.40
C ARG A 258 24.70 0.30 -20.24
N GLU A 259 25.40 1.09 -21.04
CA GLU A 259 25.11 2.52 -21.19
C GLU A 259 23.75 2.73 -21.85
N VAL A 260 23.06 3.78 -21.45
CA VAL A 260 21.73 4.13 -21.92
C VAL A 260 21.57 5.65 -22.04
N SER A 261 20.69 6.09 -22.92
CA SER A 261 20.26 7.47 -23.00
C SER A 261 19.04 7.72 -22.10
N VAL A 262 18.78 8.99 -21.78
CA VAL A 262 17.56 9.42 -21.07
C VAL A 262 16.31 9.03 -21.87
N GLU A 263 16.35 9.16 -23.20
CA GLU A 263 15.21 8.83 -24.05
C GLU A 263 14.89 7.32 -24.01
N GLU A 264 15.91 6.45 -24.11
CA GLU A 264 15.70 4.99 -23.96
C GLU A 264 15.03 4.63 -22.63
N LEU A 265 15.45 5.29 -21.52
CA LEU A 265 14.84 5.08 -20.21
C LEU A 265 13.38 5.53 -20.20
N ASN A 266 13.12 6.75 -20.68
CA ASN A 266 11.79 7.33 -20.69
C ASN A 266 10.83 6.53 -21.59
N ASP A 267 11.29 6.04 -22.75
CA ASP A 267 10.48 5.20 -23.65
C ASP A 267 10.15 3.85 -23.00
N ALA A 268 11.08 3.24 -22.28
CA ALA A 268 10.80 2.00 -21.52
C ALA A 268 9.70 2.22 -20.47
N PHE A 269 9.72 3.35 -19.75
CA PHE A 269 8.67 3.69 -18.79
C PHE A 269 7.32 3.99 -19.46
N ARG A 270 7.31 4.73 -20.58
CA ARG A 270 6.08 4.98 -21.37
C ARG A 270 5.45 3.67 -21.86
N GLY A 271 6.28 2.78 -22.38
CA GLY A 271 5.82 1.45 -22.84
C GLY A 271 5.22 0.63 -21.69
N ALA A 272 5.95 0.50 -20.58
CA ALA A 272 5.48 -0.26 -19.43
C ALA A 272 4.17 0.27 -18.83
N ALA A 273 4.00 1.61 -18.79
CA ALA A 273 2.78 2.24 -18.30
C ALA A 273 1.55 1.98 -19.18
N GLN A 274 1.75 1.73 -20.47
CA GLN A 274 0.67 1.44 -21.42
C GLN A 274 0.33 -0.05 -21.53
N GLU A 275 1.27 -0.91 -21.17
CA GLU A 275 1.19 -2.36 -21.36
C GLU A 275 1.16 -3.12 -20.03
N GLN A 276 2.29 -3.73 -19.66
CA GLN A 276 2.40 -4.70 -18.56
C GLN A 276 2.18 -4.13 -17.16
N LEU A 277 2.40 -2.83 -16.95
CA LEU A 277 2.20 -2.13 -15.68
C LEU A 277 1.07 -1.10 -15.76
N LYS A 278 0.17 -1.25 -16.73
CA LYS A 278 -1.02 -0.40 -16.83
C LYS A 278 -1.79 -0.41 -15.50
N ASP A 279 -2.27 0.76 -15.09
CA ASP A 279 -2.98 1.01 -13.82
C ASP A 279 -2.11 0.82 -12.55
N ILE A 280 -0.85 0.38 -12.68
CA ILE A 280 0.12 0.23 -11.59
C ILE A 280 1.19 1.32 -11.66
N LEU A 281 1.74 1.55 -12.86
CA LEU A 281 2.74 2.58 -13.12
C LEU A 281 2.18 3.58 -14.12
N ALA A 282 2.41 4.86 -13.85
CA ALA A 282 2.16 5.97 -14.76
C ALA A 282 3.45 6.74 -15.02
N VAL A 283 3.44 7.59 -16.02
CA VAL A 283 4.50 8.57 -16.30
C VAL A 283 3.95 9.99 -16.25
N GLU A 284 4.79 10.94 -15.86
CA GLU A 284 4.48 12.36 -15.83
C GLU A 284 5.50 13.13 -16.67
N GLU A 285 5.04 14.03 -17.51
CA GLU A 285 5.86 14.87 -18.40
C GLU A 285 5.81 16.35 -18.03
N GLY A 286 4.88 16.71 -17.14
CA GLY A 286 4.71 18.07 -16.64
C GLY A 286 5.65 18.40 -15.47
N GLN A 287 5.67 19.67 -15.11
CA GLN A 287 6.43 20.18 -13.96
C GLN A 287 5.53 20.26 -12.73
N LEU A 288 5.21 19.10 -12.17
CA LEU A 288 4.29 18.95 -11.05
C LEU A 288 5.03 18.79 -9.70
N VAL A 289 4.28 18.94 -8.62
CA VAL A 289 4.77 18.80 -7.24
C VAL A 289 3.87 17.84 -6.44
N SER A 290 4.29 17.47 -5.25
CA SER A 290 3.67 16.39 -4.47
C SER A 290 2.14 16.45 -4.39
N MET A 291 1.55 17.63 -4.15
CA MET A 291 0.10 17.74 -3.95
C MET A 291 -0.73 17.55 -5.23
N ASP A 292 -0.11 17.64 -6.41
CA ASP A 292 -0.76 17.36 -7.69
C ASP A 292 -1.03 15.87 -7.87
N PHE A 293 -0.27 15.02 -7.18
CA PHE A 293 -0.42 13.56 -7.19
C PHE A 293 -1.33 13.01 -6.09
N LYS A 294 -1.89 13.88 -5.24
CA LYS A 294 -2.80 13.47 -4.18
C LYS A 294 -4.06 12.79 -4.74
N GLY A 295 -4.37 11.59 -4.24
CA GLY A 295 -5.50 10.78 -4.71
C GLY A 295 -5.21 10.02 -6.00
N ASN A 296 -3.98 10.04 -6.52
CA ASN A 296 -3.60 9.26 -7.69
C ASN A 296 -3.53 7.77 -7.31
N PRO A 297 -4.21 6.86 -8.04
CA PRO A 297 -4.29 5.45 -7.70
C PRO A 297 -3.05 4.63 -8.08
N HIS A 298 -2.14 5.14 -8.89
CA HIS A 298 -0.96 4.40 -9.32
C HIS A 298 0.03 4.19 -8.16
N SER A 299 0.70 3.05 -8.19
CA SER A 299 1.77 2.72 -7.23
C SER A 299 3.02 3.57 -7.43
N ALA A 300 3.32 3.91 -8.68
CA ALA A 300 4.44 4.76 -9.08
C ALA A 300 4.03 5.66 -10.23
N ILE A 301 4.39 6.94 -10.15
CA ILE A 301 4.28 7.89 -11.25
C ILE A 301 5.69 8.41 -11.55
N VAL A 302 6.30 7.91 -12.62
CA VAL A 302 7.68 8.26 -12.98
C VAL A 302 7.71 9.66 -13.58
N ASP A 303 8.52 10.53 -12.97
CA ASP A 303 8.75 11.92 -13.42
C ASP A 303 9.82 11.90 -14.51
N LEU A 304 9.38 11.83 -15.77
CA LEU A 304 10.28 11.70 -16.91
C LEU A 304 11.26 12.87 -17.07
N PRO A 305 10.87 14.15 -16.84
CA PRO A 305 11.79 15.29 -16.85
C PRO A 305 12.95 15.19 -15.85
N LEU A 306 12.81 14.43 -14.77
CA LEU A 306 13.85 14.24 -13.75
C LEU A 306 14.76 13.02 -13.99
N THR A 307 14.53 12.27 -15.07
CA THR A 307 15.37 11.14 -15.46
C THR A 307 16.77 11.62 -15.87
N MET A 308 17.82 10.96 -15.36
CA MET A 308 19.22 11.29 -15.69
C MET A 308 19.98 10.03 -16.09
N ALA A 309 20.91 10.18 -17.04
CA ALA A 309 21.84 9.13 -17.45
C ALA A 309 23.25 9.69 -17.61
N ASN A 310 24.25 8.95 -17.10
CA ASN A 310 25.66 9.22 -17.30
C ASN A 310 26.36 7.89 -17.53
N GLY A 311 26.48 7.50 -18.80
CA GLY A 311 26.87 6.15 -19.18
C GLY A 311 25.85 5.12 -18.67
N ASN A 312 26.28 4.19 -17.83
CA ASN A 312 25.42 3.19 -17.22
C ASN A 312 24.92 3.58 -15.80
N LEU A 313 25.33 4.74 -15.28
CA LEU A 313 24.79 5.28 -14.02
C LEU A 313 23.54 6.10 -14.33
N VAL A 314 22.41 5.67 -13.78
CA VAL A 314 21.11 6.30 -14.03
C VAL A 314 20.42 6.72 -12.76
N LYS A 315 19.56 7.73 -12.88
CA LYS A 315 18.67 8.21 -11.83
C LYS A 315 17.25 8.29 -12.37
N VAL A 316 16.32 7.71 -11.64
CA VAL A 316 14.88 7.76 -11.94
C VAL A 316 14.13 8.19 -10.69
N VAL A 317 13.15 9.05 -10.88
CA VAL A 317 12.34 9.62 -9.79
C VAL A 317 10.89 9.19 -9.97
N GLY A 318 10.25 8.73 -8.89
CA GLY A 318 8.85 8.29 -8.91
C GLY A 318 8.05 8.88 -7.76
N TRP A 319 6.92 9.51 -8.08
CA TRP A 319 5.93 9.98 -7.13
C TRP A 319 4.96 8.87 -6.75
N TYR A 320 4.39 8.93 -5.56
CA TYR A 320 3.32 8.04 -5.13
C TYR A 320 2.49 8.65 -4.00
N ASP A 321 1.18 8.52 -4.10
CA ASP A 321 0.34 8.77 -2.93
C ASP A 321 0.47 7.56 -2.00
N ASN A 322 1.22 7.73 -0.92
CA ASN A 322 1.59 6.65 -0.01
C ASN A 322 0.40 6.08 0.77
N GLU A 323 -0.76 6.75 0.77
CA GLU A 323 -2.00 6.25 1.36
C GLU A 323 -2.96 5.77 0.26
N TRP A 324 -3.30 6.61 -0.73
CA TRP A 324 -4.32 6.30 -1.73
C TRP A 324 -3.84 5.26 -2.74
N GLY A 325 -2.67 5.45 -3.35
CA GLY A 325 -2.09 4.49 -4.29
C GLY A 325 -1.86 3.13 -3.66
N TYR A 326 -1.32 3.12 -2.42
CA TYR A 326 -1.13 1.89 -1.67
C TYR A 326 -2.46 1.19 -1.33
N SER A 327 -3.49 1.94 -0.92
CA SER A 327 -4.81 1.38 -0.60
C SER A 327 -5.51 0.80 -1.83
N ASN A 328 -5.28 1.34 -3.04
CA ASN A 328 -5.73 0.72 -4.29
C ASN A 328 -5.11 -0.67 -4.47
N ARG A 329 -3.79 -0.78 -4.34
CA ARG A 329 -3.09 -2.09 -4.44
C ARG A 329 -3.55 -3.08 -3.39
N LEU A 330 -3.85 -2.61 -2.17
CA LEU A 330 -4.33 -3.46 -1.09
C LEU A 330 -5.72 -4.05 -1.42
N VAL A 331 -6.63 -3.25 -1.94
CA VAL A 331 -7.98 -3.70 -2.34
C VAL A 331 -7.90 -4.62 -3.55
N GLU A 332 -7.11 -4.29 -4.56
CA GLU A 332 -6.92 -5.12 -5.75
C GLU A 332 -6.25 -6.46 -5.42
N MET A 333 -5.33 -6.49 -4.47
CA MET A 333 -4.77 -7.74 -3.96
C MET A 333 -5.85 -8.57 -3.26
N ALA A 334 -6.78 -7.94 -2.52
CA ALA A 334 -7.90 -8.66 -1.91
C ALA A 334 -8.87 -9.23 -2.97
N GLU A 335 -9.12 -8.50 -4.04
CA GLU A 335 -9.91 -9.01 -5.18
C GLU A 335 -9.23 -10.20 -5.86
N LEU A 336 -7.91 -10.11 -6.14
CA LEU A 336 -7.13 -11.20 -6.71
C LEU A 336 -7.18 -12.45 -5.83
N VAL A 337 -6.95 -12.28 -4.53
CA VAL A 337 -6.96 -13.37 -3.55
C VAL A 337 -8.36 -13.97 -3.42
N GLY A 338 -9.39 -13.12 -3.34
CA GLY A 338 -10.79 -13.56 -3.24
C GLY A 338 -11.28 -14.31 -4.46
N ASN A 339 -10.87 -13.90 -5.67
CA ASN A 339 -11.23 -14.55 -6.92
C ASN A 339 -10.57 -15.94 -7.12
N LYS A 340 -9.54 -16.25 -6.33
CA LYS A 340 -8.87 -17.56 -6.33
C LYS A 340 -9.35 -18.49 -5.20
N LEU A 341 -10.40 -18.12 -4.45
CA LEU A 341 -11.06 -18.90 -3.41
C LEU A 341 -12.13 -19.81 -4.01
#